data_8e45bb763e1cb46a26d7d4d4fb86ec72
#
_entry.id   8e45bb763e1cb46a26d7d4d4fb86ec72
#
_cell.length_a   1.000
_cell.length_b   1.000
_cell.length_c   1.000
_cell.angle_alpha   90.00
_cell.angle_beta   90.00
_cell.angle_gamma   90.00
#
_symmetry.space_group_name_H-M   'P 1'
#
loop_
_entity.id
_entity.type
_entity.pdbx_description
1 polymer ?
#
loop_
_entity_poly.entity_id
_entity_poly.type
_entity_poly.pdbx_seq_one_letter_code
_entity_poly.pdbx_strand_id
1 'polypeptide(L)'
;PYQSFSARAGNPNFIDFAELIEAGYLEQRDIDGVYLGSDPSNVDYGAIFGGRRQILDCSAERFAADKPADFDDFIQANEDWLIPYCEFMTVKEECGLKAFWEWPAELRTRGEASAKVCADHPARMLYHQMTQYFFDRQWSRLKAYANERDILIIGDLPIYVSRDSVEMWATPELFKIDAAGNPVSVADQFSATGQYWGNPIYDWDAMEADGFSWWEGRIRAALDMYDVIRLDHFRGFEAYWEVPFSSPDSSYGSWTQGP
;
A
#
# COMPACT_ATOMS: atom_id res chain seq x y z
N PRO A 1 5.30 7.75 2.11
CA PRO A 1 5.54 6.32 1.90
C PRO A 1 5.41 5.48 3.17
N TYR A 2 5.71 6.06 4.35
CA TYR A 2 5.68 5.33 5.64
C TYR A 2 4.27 5.08 6.20
N GLN A 3 3.23 5.65 5.59
CA GLN A 3 1.81 5.50 5.97
C GLN A 3 1.00 5.01 4.76
N SER A 4 1.58 4.13 3.93
CA SER A 4 0.89 3.56 2.77
C SER A 4 -0.09 2.45 3.19
N PHE A 5 -1.15 2.28 2.40
CA PHE A 5 -2.13 1.22 2.62
C PHE A 5 -1.64 -0.18 2.21
N SER A 6 -0.48 -0.26 1.57
CA SER A 6 0.18 -1.50 1.22
C SER A 6 1.70 -1.31 1.12
N ALA A 7 2.45 -2.33 1.48
CA ALA A 7 3.90 -2.40 1.28
C ALA A 7 4.30 -2.70 -0.18
N ARG A 8 3.35 -3.08 -1.05
CA ARG A 8 3.60 -3.51 -2.44
C ARG A 8 2.89 -2.65 -3.48
N ALA A 9 1.69 -2.15 -3.18
CA ALA A 9 0.88 -1.43 -4.15
C ALA A 9 1.50 -0.10 -4.58
N GLY A 10 1.47 0.18 -5.88
CA GLY A 10 1.86 1.47 -6.45
C GLY A 10 0.85 2.57 -6.15
N ASN A 11 1.33 3.80 -6.06
CA ASN A 11 0.46 4.96 -5.83
C ASN A 11 -0.24 5.37 -7.14
N PRO A 12 -1.58 5.27 -7.23
CA PRO A 12 -2.33 5.62 -8.44
C PRO A 12 -2.15 7.07 -8.90
N ASN A 13 -1.70 7.95 -7.99
CA ASN A 13 -1.41 9.34 -8.35
C ASN A 13 -0.20 9.52 -9.27
N PHE A 14 0.59 8.48 -9.52
CA PHE A 14 1.70 8.50 -10.48
C PHE A 14 1.34 7.96 -11.86
N ILE A 15 0.11 7.49 -12.07
CA ILE A 15 -0.34 7.03 -13.40
C ILE A 15 -0.36 8.22 -14.37
N ASP A 16 0.32 8.08 -15.50
CA ASP A 16 0.30 9.09 -16.58
C ASP A 16 -1.00 8.95 -17.37
N PHE A 17 -1.77 10.03 -17.44
CA PHE A 17 -3.02 10.10 -18.17
C PHE A 17 -2.83 10.16 -19.70
N ALA A 18 -1.70 10.69 -20.19
CA ALA A 18 -1.44 10.73 -21.62
C ALA A 18 -1.39 9.32 -22.21
N GLU A 19 -0.80 8.36 -21.50
CA GLU A 19 -0.78 6.96 -21.93
C GLU A 19 -2.16 6.32 -21.90
N LEU A 20 -3.03 6.68 -20.94
CA LEU A 20 -4.41 6.20 -20.91
C LEU A 20 -5.25 6.77 -22.07
N ILE A 21 -4.97 8.01 -22.50
CA ILE A 21 -5.59 8.61 -23.69
C ILE A 21 -5.13 7.88 -24.95
N GLU A 22 -3.83 7.66 -25.10
CA GLU A 22 -3.26 6.94 -26.24
C GLU A 22 -3.82 5.51 -26.37
N ALA A 23 -4.03 4.84 -25.21
CA ALA A 23 -4.60 3.52 -25.15
C ALA A 23 -6.15 3.50 -25.31
N GLY A 24 -6.80 4.67 -25.37
CA GLY A 24 -8.27 4.78 -25.56
C GLY A 24 -9.09 4.64 -24.26
N TYR A 25 -8.43 4.60 -23.10
CA TYR A 25 -9.12 4.49 -21.80
C TYR A 25 -9.50 5.84 -21.19
N LEU A 26 -8.95 6.94 -21.71
CA LEU A 26 -9.34 8.31 -21.38
C LEU A 26 -9.49 9.15 -22.64
N GLU A 27 -10.24 10.23 -22.54
CA GLU A 27 -10.28 11.31 -23.51
C GLU A 27 -9.84 12.60 -22.83
N GLN A 28 -9.33 13.57 -23.61
CA GLN A 28 -8.90 14.86 -23.08
C GLN A 28 -10.01 15.56 -22.28
N ARG A 29 -11.27 15.43 -22.73
CA ARG A 29 -12.43 16.01 -22.04
C ARG A 29 -12.68 15.45 -20.65
N ASP A 30 -12.20 14.24 -20.32
CA ASP A 30 -12.34 13.63 -18.98
C ASP A 30 -11.39 14.29 -17.97
N ILE A 31 -10.34 14.94 -18.47
CA ILE A 31 -9.34 15.67 -17.68
C ILE A 31 -9.69 17.16 -17.63
N ASP A 32 -10.21 17.68 -18.75
CA ASP A 32 -10.56 19.09 -18.86
C ASP A 32 -11.63 19.47 -17.82
N GLY A 33 -11.33 20.53 -17.07
CA GLY A 33 -12.24 21.03 -16.04
C GLY A 33 -12.15 20.31 -14.69
N VAL A 34 -11.35 19.26 -14.56
CA VAL A 34 -11.04 18.66 -13.25
C VAL A 34 -9.97 19.49 -12.54
N TYR A 35 -10.29 19.99 -11.35
CA TYR A 35 -9.34 20.78 -10.56
C TYR A 35 -8.28 19.88 -9.92
N LEU A 36 -7.02 20.10 -10.27
CA LEU A 36 -5.85 19.35 -9.75
C LEU A 36 -4.87 20.26 -8.99
N GLY A 37 -5.28 21.47 -8.64
CA GLY A 37 -4.45 22.51 -8.06
C GLY A 37 -4.17 23.65 -9.06
N SER A 38 -3.92 24.85 -8.56
CA SER A 38 -3.71 26.06 -9.37
C SER A 38 -2.28 26.59 -9.33
N ASP A 39 -1.48 26.15 -8.37
CA ASP A 39 -0.10 26.60 -8.18
C ASP A 39 0.89 25.49 -8.57
N PRO A 40 1.65 25.62 -9.67
CA PRO A 40 2.62 24.61 -10.11
C PRO A 40 3.81 24.46 -9.14
N SER A 41 4.02 25.43 -8.24
CA SER A 41 5.09 25.37 -7.23
C SER A 41 4.64 24.78 -5.91
N ASN A 42 3.34 24.54 -5.70
CA ASN A 42 2.79 24.04 -4.45
C ASN A 42 1.69 23.01 -4.72
N VAL A 43 1.95 21.77 -4.30
CA VAL A 43 1.04 20.65 -4.56
C VAL A 43 -0.17 20.71 -3.65
N ASP A 44 -1.36 20.83 -4.22
CA ASP A 44 -2.64 20.65 -3.51
C ASP A 44 -2.99 19.15 -3.47
N TYR A 45 -2.55 18.47 -2.41
CA TYR A 45 -2.80 17.03 -2.25
C TYR A 45 -4.28 16.68 -2.16
N GLY A 46 -5.12 17.56 -1.62
CA GLY A 46 -6.57 17.35 -1.55
C GLY A 46 -7.21 17.37 -2.93
N ALA A 47 -6.86 18.38 -3.75
CA ALA A 47 -7.31 18.47 -5.13
C ALA A 47 -6.82 17.28 -5.98
N ILE A 48 -5.55 16.88 -5.84
CA ILE A 48 -5.00 15.73 -6.55
C ILE A 48 -5.73 14.44 -6.15
N PHE A 49 -5.93 14.19 -4.86
CA PHE A 49 -6.58 12.97 -4.39
C PHE A 49 -8.00 12.82 -4.99
N GLY A 50 -8.82 13.87 -4.90
CA GLY A 50 -10.18 13.84 -5.44
C GLY A 50 -10.24 13.85 -6.96
N GLY A 51 -9.51 14.78 -7.58
CA GLY A 51 -9.56 14.99 -9.03
C GLY A 51 -8.97 13.83 -9.83
N ARG A 52 -7.82 13.29 -9.40
CA ARG A 52 -7.23 12.14 -10.10
C ARG A 52 -8.09 10.88 -9.97
N ARG A 53 -8.72 10.71 -8.80
CA ARG A 53 -9.66 9.61 -8.63
C ARG A 53 -10.84 9.72 -9.60
N GLN A 54 -11.45 10.90 -9.73
CA GLN A 54 -12.54 11.15 -10.68
C GLN A 54 -12.13 10.79 -12.13
N ILE A 55 -10.93 11.19 -12.55
CA ILE A 55 -10.41 10.87 -13.89
C ILE A 55 -10.20 9.35 -14.04
N LEU A 56 -9.61 8.69 -13.06
CA LEU A 56 -9.38 7.24 -13.11
C LEU A 56 -10.69 6.43 -13.04
N ASP A 57 -11.76 6.94 -12.42
CA ASP A 57 -13.09 6.32 -12.46
C ASP A 57 -13.62 6.29 -13.91
N CYS A 58 -13.47 7.39 -14.69
CA CYS A 58 -13.82 7.40 -16.12
C CYS A 58 -13.00 6.38 -16.92
N SER A 59 -11.72 6.22 -16.61
CA SER A 59 -10.86 5.22 -17.22
C SER A 59 -11.34 3.79 -16.91
N ALA A 60 -11.75 3.52 -15.67
CA ALA A 60 -12.20 2.21 -15.25
C ALA A 60 -13.48 1.75 -15.97
N GLU A 61 -14.38 2.68 -16.27
CA GLU A 61 -15.60 2.39 -17.04
C GLU A 61 -15.28 1.90 -18.46
N ARG A 62 -14.34 2.55 -19.15
CA ARG A 62 -13.90 2.13 -20.49
C ARG A 62 -13.08 0.84 -20.44
N PHE A 63 -12.22 0.72 -19.46
CA PHE A 63 -11.43 -0.49 -19.23
C PHE A 63 -12.30 -1.73 -18.97
N ALA A 64 -13.42 -1.58 -18.27
CA ALA A 64 -14.37 -2.66 -18.06
C ALA A 64 -14.98 -3.20 -19.37
N ALA A 65 -15.14 -2.32 -20.39
CA ALA A 65 -15.69 -2.69 -21.69
C ALA A 65 -14.66 -3.36 -22.61
N ASP A 66 -13.37 -3.00 -22.50
CA ASP A 66 -12.29 -3.51 -23.36
C ASP A 66 -11.00 -3.63 -22.57
N LYS A 67 -10.78 -4.81 -22.00
CA LYS A 67 -9.58 -5.10 -21.19
C LYS A 67 -8.41 -5.49 -22.09
N PRO A 68 -7.16 -5.08 -21.76
CA PRO A 68 -5.98 -5.58 -22.45
C PRO A 68 -5.87 -7.11 -22.36
N ALA A 69 -5.36 -7.75 -23.40
CA ALA A 69 -5.27 -9.19 -23.48
C ALA A 69 -4.39 -9.84 -22.39
N ASP A 70 -3.41 -9.09 -21.87
CA ASP A 70 -2.49 -9.52 -20.82
C ASP A 70 -2.93 -9.12 -19.39
N PHE A 71 -4.14 -8.56 -19.24
CA PHE A 71 -4.64 -8.14 -17.94
C PHE A 71 -4.86 -9.31 -16.98
N ASP A 72 -5.47 -10.39 -17.48
CA ASP A 72 -5.73 -11.57 -16.64
C ASP A 72 -4.43 -12.27 -16.23
N ASP A 73 -3.40 -12.27 -17.10
CA ASP A 73 -2.07 -12.77 -16.78
C ASP A 73 -1.41 -11.93 -15.67
N PHE A 74 -1.57 -10.60 -15.72
CA PHE A 74 -1.09 -9.71 -14.65
C PHE A 74 -1.79 -10.00 -13.33
N ILE A 75 -3.11 -10.19 -13.32
CA ILE A 75 -3.86 -10.54 -12.10
C ILE A 75 -3.34 -11.86 -11.53
N GLN A 76 -3.20 -12.89 -12.37
CA GLN A 76 -2.74 -14.21 -11.95
C GLN A 76 -1.32 -14.17 -11.37
N ALA A 77 -0.42 -13.43 -12.01
CA ALA A 77 0.97 -13.31 -11.56
C ALA A 77 1.13 -12.55 -10.24
N ASN A 78 0.13 -11.77 -9.83
CA ASN A 78 0.16 -10.90 -8.65
C ASN A 78 -0.94 -11.21 -7.63
N GLU A 79 -1.67 -12.32 -7.78
CA GLU A 79 -2.89 -12.61 -7.00
C GLU A 79 -2.65 -12.63 -5.47
N ASP A 80 -1.46 -13.04 -5.04
CA ASP A 80 -1.05 -13.18 -3.65
C ASP A 80 -1.17 -11.88 -2.84
N TRP A 81 -0.86 -10.75 -3.46
CA TRP A 81 -0.90 -9.42 -2.82
C TRP A 81 -1.98 -8.50 -3.40
N LEU A 82 -2.24 -8.62 -4.71
CA LEU A 82 -3.13 -7.72 -5.43
C LEU A 82 -4.59 -7.93 -5.02
N ILE A 83 -5.03 -9.19 -4.90
CA ILE A 83 -6.41 -9.48 -4.49
C ILE A 83 -6.69 -8.98 -3.07
N PRO A 84 -5.87 -9.32 -2.04
CA PRO A 84 -6.06 -8.74 -0.70
C PRO A 84 -6.05 -7.21 -0.69
N TYR A 85 -5.17 -6.57 -1.46
CA TYR A 85 -5.12 -5.10 -1.57
C TYR A 85 -6.41 -4.53 -2.17
N CYS A 86 -6.91 -5.10 -3.26
CA CYS A 86 -8.15 -4.64 -3.89
C CYS A 86 -9.36 -4.82 -2.98
N GLU A 87 -9.42 -5.95 -2.25
CA GLU A 87 -10.45 -6.20 -1.24
C GLU A 87 -10.39 -5.16 -0.11
N PHE A 88 -9.20 -4.94 0.46
CA PHE A 88 -9.00 -3.94 1.52
C PHE A 88 -9.45 -2.55 1.08
N MET A 89 -9.03 -2.11 -0.11
CA MET A 89 -9.37 -0.79 -0.62
C MET A 89 -10.86 -0.65 -0.94
N THR A 90 -11.49 -1.70 -1.47
CA THR A 90 -12.93 -1.71 -1.73
C THR A 90 -13.73 -1.59 -0.43
N VAL A 91 -13.41 -2.38 0.59
CA VAL A 91 -14.06 -2.31 1.91
C VAL A 91 -13.79 -0.96 2.55
N LYS A 92 -12.56 -0.44 2.45
CA LYS A 92 -12.19 0.87 2.99
C LYS A 92 -13.02 2.01 2.40
N GLU A 93 -13.27 1.98 1.10
CA GLU A 93 -14.13 2.95 0.43
C GLU A 93 -15.57 2.87 0.90
N GLU A 94 -16.14 1.67 1.02
CA GLU A 94 -17.49 1.45 1.55
C GLU A 94 -17.63 1.88 3.01
N CYS A 95 -16.54 1.79 3.78
CA CYS A 95 -16.47 2.28 5.16
C CYS A 95 -16.10 3.77 5.26
N GLY A 96 -16.16 4.54 4.16
CA GLY A 96 -15.92 5.99 4.15
C GLY A 96 -14.46 6.37 4.38
N LEU A 97 -13.52 5.57 3.92
CA LEU A 97 -12.06 5.74 4.04
C LEU A 97 -11.55 5.77 5.49
N LYS A 98 -12.36 5.31 6.44
CA LYS A 98 -11.94 5.17 7.84
C LYS A 98 -10.86 4.11 7.99
N ALA A 99 -10.11 4.18 9.08
CA ALA A 99 -9.16 3.14 9.44
C ALA A 99 -9.88 1.80 9.72
N PHE A 100 -9.27 0.67 9.38
CA PHE A 100 -9.98 -0.61 9.43
C PHE A 100 -10.45 -1.00 10.85
N TRP A 101 -9.81 -0.54 11.90
CA TRP A 101 -10.26 -0.77 13.27
C TRP A 101 -11.53 0.04 13.67
N GLU A 102 -11.93 1.00 12.83
CA GLU A 102 -13.18 1.76 12.98
C GLU A 102 -14.33 1.16 12.15
N TRP A 103 -14.05 0.13 11.35
CA TRP A 103 -15.07 -0.55 10.55
C TRP A 103 -16.01 -1.39 11.42
N PRO A 104 -17.16 -1.86 10.90
CA PRO A 104 -17.96 -2.92 11.52
C PRO A 104 -17.09 -4.11 11.92
N ALA A 105 -17.36 -4.73 13.07
CA ALA A 105 -16.49 -5.74 13.67
C ALA A 105 -16.17 -6.92 12.70
N GLU A 106 -17.16 -7.33 11.92
CA GLU A 106 -17.07 -8.41 10.92
C GLU A 106 -16.18 -8.07 9.71
N LEU A 107 -15.86 -6.79 9.50
CA LEU A 107 -15.01 -6.31 8.40
C LEU A 107 -13.57 -5.98 8.85
N ARG A 108 -13.27 -6.02 10.15
CA ARG A 108 -11.94 -5.65 10.68
C ARG A 108 -10.83 -6.63 10.38
N THR A 109 -11.18 -7.78 9.85
CA THR A 109 -10.26 -8.79 9.33
C THR A 109 -10.78 -9.32 8.00
N ARG A 110 -9.87 -9.77 7.13
CA ARG A 110 -10.22 -10.39 5.86
C ARG A 110 -11.00 -11.69 6.09
N GLY A 111 -12.14 -11.87 5.40
CA GLY A 111 -12.98 -13.05 5.55
C GLY A 111 -14.26 -13.00 4.72
N GLU A 112 -15.25 -13.81 5.08
CA GLU A 112 -16.52 -13.92 4.33
C GLU A 112 -17.27 -12.60 4.21
N ALA A 113 -17.28 -11.77 5.27
CA ALA A 113 -17.98 -10.50 5.24
C ALA A 113 -17.34 -9.51 4.25
N SER A 114 -16.01 -9.42 4.23
CA SER A 114 -15.29 -8.58 3.25
C SER A 114 -15.44 -9.13 1.82
N ALA A 115 -15.38 -10.44 1.63
CA ALA A 115 -15.60 -11.06 0.33
C ALA A 115 -17.01 -10.76 -0.23
N LYS A 116 -18.02 -10.72 0.65
CA LYS A 116 -19.37 -10.31 0.25
C LYS A 116 -19.43 -8.87 -0.21
N VAL A 117 -18.81 -7.92 0.55
CA VAL A 117 -18.72 -6.52 0.13
C VAL A 117 -18.08 -6.41 -1.25
N CYS A 118 -16.98 -7.11 -1.48
CA CYS A 118 -16.29 -7.10 -2.77
C CYS A 118 -17.15 -7.67 -3.90
N ALA A 119 -17.91 -8.73 -3.65
CA ALA A 119 -18.83 -9.31 -4.61
C ALA A 119 -19.99 -8.36 -4.99
N ASP A 120 -20.44 -7.54 -4.02
CA ASP A 120 -21.47 -6.52 -4.24
C ASP A 120 -20.90 -5.27 -4.97
N HIS A 121 -19.55 -5.08 -4.98
CA HIS A 121 -18.88 -3.93 -5.59
C HIS A 121 -17.80 -4.31 -6.62
N PRO A 122 -18.13 -5.12 -7.66
CA PRO A 122 -17.13 -5.62 -8.62
C PRO A 122 -16.45 -4.51 -9.43
N ALA A 123 -17.12 -3.38 -9.64
CA ALA A 123 -16.55 -2.23 -10.35
C ALA A 123 -15.41 -1.57 -9.53
N ARG A 124 -15.50 -1.56 -8.19
CA ARG A 124 -14.44 -1.05 -7.34
C ARG A 124 -13.24 -2.00 -7.28
N MET A 125 -13.50 -3.30 -7.21
CA MET A 125 -12.45 -4.31 -7.36
C MET A 125 -11.68 -4.12 -8.66
N LEU A 126 -12.39 -3.99 -9.79
CA LEU A 126 -11.79 -3.76 -11.10
C LEU A 126 -11.00 -2.45 -11.15
N TYR A 127 -11.51 -1.37 -10.56
CA TYR A 127 -10.79 -0.08 -10.48
C TYR A 127 -9.41 -0.23 -9.81
N HIS A 128 -9.35 -0.89 -8.67
CA HIS A 128 -8.08 -1.10 -7.97
C HIS A 128 -7.14 -2.02 -8.74
N GLN A 129 -7.65 -3.07 -9.36
CA GLN A 129 -6.87 -3.94 -10.23
C GLN A 129 -6.29 -3.17 -11.44
N MET A 130 -7.13 -2.41 -12.13
CA MET A 130 -6.74 -1.57 -13.27
C MET A 130 -5.66 -0.55 -12.90
N THR A 131 -5.82 0.13 -11.76
CA THR A 131 -4.83 1.15 -11.34
C THR A 131 -3.48 0.53 -11.05
N GLN A 132 -3.43 -0.66 -10.46
CA GLN A 132 -2.16 -1.37 -10.24
C GLN A 132 -1.56 -1.89 -11.55
N TYR A 133 -2.38 -2.38 -12.47
CA TYR A 133 -1.95 -2.80 -13.80
C TYR A 133 -1.28 -1.66 -14.58
N PHE A 134 -1.90 -0.46 -14.64
CA PHE A 134 -1.31 0.66 -15.33
C PHE A 134 -0.07 1.21 -14.62
N PHE A 135 -0.08 1.24 -13.28
CA PHE A 135 1.09 1.64 -12.52
C PHE A 135 2.28 0.73 -12.82
N ASP A 136 2.10 -0.59 -12.77
CA ASP A 136 3.16 -1.57 -13.04
C ASP A 136 3.75 -1.39 -14.44
N ARG A 137 2.89 -1.28 -15.46
CA ARG A 137 3.35 -1.10 -16.86
C ARG A 137 4.12 0.20 -17.06
N GLN A 138 3.63 1.30 -16.50
CA GLN A 138 4.27 2.60 -16.65
C GLN A 138 5.57 2.66 -15.86
N TRP A 139 5.59 2.10 -14.65
CA TRP A 139 6.79 2.00 -13.85
C TRP A 139 7.87 1.14 -14.51
N SER A 140 7.50 -0.03 -15.02
CA SER A 140 8.43 -0.92 -15.71
C SER A 140 9.06 -0.27 -16.94
N ARG A 141 8.29 0.50 -17.72
CA ARG A 141 8.82 1.29 -18.86
C ARG A 141 9.75 2.39 -18.40
N LEU A 142 9.41 3.13 -17.35
CA LEU A 142 10.26 4.17 -16.78
C LEU A 142 11.58 3.58 -16.28
N LYS A 143 11.54 2.45 -15.56
CA LYS A 143 12.73 1.75 -15.08
C LYS A 143 13.61 1.30 -16.26
N ALA A 144 13.02 0.67 -17.27
CA ALA A 144 13.74 0.25 -18.48
C ALA A 144 14.41 1.44 -19.19
N TYR A 145 13.67 2.55 -19.35
CA TYR A 145 14.20 3.79 -19.96
C TYR A 145 15.39 4.37 -19.18
N ALA A 146 15.35 4.34 -17.84
CA ALA A 146 16.46 4.78 -16.99
C ALA A 146 17.67 3.84 -17.15
N ASN A 147 17.44 2.53 -17.08
CA ASN A 147 18.52 1.51 -17.16
C ASN A 147 19.22 1.52 -18.53
N GLU A 148 18.50 1.74 -19.64
CA GLU A 148 19.10 1.94 -20.97
C GLU A 148 20.08 3.13 -21.05
N ARG A 149 20.05 4.01 -20.04
CA ARG A 149 20.92 5.20 -19.92
C ARG A 149 21.90 5.10 -18.78
N ASP A 150 22.15 3.88 -18.30
CA ASP A 150 23.03 3.60 -17.16
C ASP A 150 22.60 4.32 -15.86
N ILE A 151 21.30 4.62 -15.70
CA ILE A 151 20.73 5.21 -14.49
C ILE A 151 20.06 4.11 -13.69
N LEU A 152 20.51 3.90 -12.46
CA LEU A 152 19.91 2.96 -11.51
C LEU A 152 18.91 3.67 -10.61
N ILE A 153 17.79 3.01 -10.34
CA ILE A 153 16.76 3.51 -9.42
C ILE A 153 16.97 2.87 -8.05
N ILE A 154 17.16 3.70 -7.03
CA ILE A 154 17.28 3.27 -5.64
C ILE A 154 15.92 3.40 -4.96
N GLY A 155 15.37 2.27 -4.51
CA GLY A 155 14.16 2.22 -3.71
C GLY A 155 14.45 2.34 -2.21
N ASP A 156 13.50 2.90 -1.48
CA ASP A 156 13.53 2.97 -0.02
C ASP A 156 12.49 2.02 0.56
N LEU A 157 12.96 1.04 1.34
CA LEU A 157 12.13 0.02 1.96
C LEU A 157 12.04 0.29 3.47
N PRO A 158 10.95 0.91 3.95
CA PRO A 158 10.71 1.05 5.38
C PRO A 158 10.63 -0.33 6.04
N ILE A 159 11.29 -0.50 7.19
CA ILE A 159 11.21 -1.79 7.90
C ILE A 159 9.76 -2.11 8.30
N TYR A 160 9.01 -1.15 8.84
CA TYR A 160 7.64 -1.37 9.30
C TYR A 160 6.61 -0.98 8.26
N VAL A 161 5.42 -1.60 8.36
CA VAL A 161 4.24 -1.22 7.57
C VAL A 161 3.38 -0.20 8.33
N SER A 162 2.43 0.42 7.63
CA SER A 162 1.44 1.26 8.29
C SER A 162 0.48 0.42 9.14
N ARG A 163 0.02 0.98 10.26
CA ARG A 163 -1.04 0.34 11.04
C ARG A 163 -2.32 0.16 10.24
N ASP A 164 -2.68 1.16 9.42
CA ASP A 164 -3.84 1.11 8.53
C ASP A 164 -3.41 0.62 7.16
N SER A 165 -3.14 -0.67 7.05
CA SER A 165 -2.66 -1.32 5.84
C SER A 165 -3.29 -2.69 5.62
N VAL A 166 -3.22 -3.14 4.38
CA VAL A 166 -3.70 -4.47 3.99
C VAL A 166 -2.95 -5.58 4.74
N GLU A 167 -1.67 -5.39 5.02
CA GLU A 167 -0.85 -6.37 5.74
C GLU A 167 -1.42 -6.63 7.13
N MET A 168 -1.73 -5.57 7.88
CA MET A 168 -2.34 -5.68 9.21
C MET A 168 -3.74 -6.26 9.17
N TRP A 169 -4.52 -5.96 8.12
CA TRP A 169 -5.89 -6.41 7.98
C TRP A 169 -6.01 -7.86 7.48
N ALA A 170 -5.13 -8.26 6.54
CA ALA A 170 -5.21 -9.56 5.88
C ALA A 170 -4.40 -10.65 6.57
N THR A 171 -3.29 -10.28 7.24
CA THR A 171 -2.35 -11.21 7.88
C THR A 171 -1.95 -10.72 9.29
N PRO A 172 -2.94 -10.48 10.19
CA PRO A 172 -2.67 -9.94 11.53
C PRO A 172 -1.77 -10.85 12.38
N GLU A 173 -1.71 -12.14 12.08
CA GLU A 173 -0.86 -13.14 12.73
C GLU A 173 0.65 -12.89 12.55
N LEU A 174 1.04 -12.07 11.59
CA LEU A 174 2.43 -11.68 11.38
C LEU A 174 2.89 -10.53 12.30
N PHE A 175 2.00 -10.03 13.16
CA PHE A 175 2.27 -8.87 13.99
C PHE A 175 1.97 -9.15 15.47
N LYS A 176 2.72 -8.51 16.36
CA LYS A 176 2.45 -8.56 17.79
C LYS A 176 1.15 -7.81 18.12
N ILE A 177 0.17 -8.55 18.61
CA ILE A 177 -1.14 -8.04 18.99
C ILE A 177 -1.36 -8.28 20.48
N ASP A 178 -1.81 -7.26 21.23
CA ASP A 178 -2.14 -7.39 22.64
C ASP A 178 -3.42 -8.22 22.86
N ALA A 179 -3.71 -8.55 24.11
CA ALA A 179 -4.90 -9.35 24.48
C ALA A 179 -6.24 -8.66 24.11
N ALA A 180 -6.24 -7.37 23.81
CA ALA A 180 -7.40 -6.60 23.36
C ALA A 180 -7.49 -6.50 21.83
N GLY A 181 -6.55 -7.09 21.10
CA GLY A 181 -6.49 -7.06 19.63
C GLY A 181 -5.85 -5.80 19.05
N ASN A 182 -5.12 -5.01 19.85
CA ASN A 182 -4.41 -3.84 19.34
C ASN A 182 -2.95 -4.19 19.01
N PRO A 183 -2.37 -3.63 17.93
CA PRO A 183 -0.98 -3.85 17.61
C PRO A 183 -0.07 -3.19 18.63
N VAL A 184 0.97 -3.90 19.05
CA VAL A 184 2.11 -3.31 19.76
C VAL A 184 2.89 -2.45 18.78
N SER A 185 3.32 -1.27 19.21
CA SER A 185 3.89 -0.27 18.31
C SER A 185 5.37 -0.01 18.57
N VAL A 186 6.08 0.39 17.50
CA VAL A 186 7.46 0.83 17.59
C VAL A 186 7.54 2.33 17.87
N ALA A 187 8.58 2.73 18.61
CA ALA A 187 9.00 4.10 18.76
C ALA A 187 10.51 4.22 18.58
N ASP A 188 10.99 5.42 18.28
CA ASP A 188 12.41 5.72 18.21
C ASP A 188 12.83 6.72 19.29
N GLN A 189 14.11 6.66 19.70
CA GLN A 189 14.68 7.46 20.76
C GLN A 189 15.37 8.77 20.29
N PHE A 190 15.02 9.30 19.12
CA PHE A 190 15.63 10.54 18.62
C PHE A 190 15.29 11.82 19.41
N SER A 191 14.42 11.72 20.40
CA SER A 191 14.11 12.84 21.31
C SER A 191 14.05 12.37 22.76
N ALA A 192 14.04 13.31 23.72
CA ALA A 192 13.99 12.99 25.14
C ALA A 192 12.74 12.18 25.56
N THR A 193 11.64 12.31 24.80
CA THR A 193 10.39 11.56 25.00
C THR A 193 10.19 10.47 23.93
N GLY A 194 11.17 10.28 23.03
CA GLY A 194 11.08 9.41 21.87
C GLY A 194 10.14 9.93 20.78
N GLN A 195 10.13 9.27 19.64
CA GLN A 195 9.15 9.49 18.58
C GLN A 195 8.25 8.25 18.50
N TYR A 196 6.99 8.40 18.85
CA TYR A 196 6.02 7.33 18.73
C TYR A 196 5.52 7.25 17.27
N TRP A 197 6.00 6.26 16.52
CA TRP A 197 5.66 6.12 15.11
C TRP A 197 4.31 5.44 14.88
N GLY A 198 3.87 4.62 15.84
CA GLY A 198 2.58 3.93 15.73
C GLY A 198 2.56 2.78 14.72
N ASN A 199 3.70 2.43 14.12
CA ASN A 199 3.80 1.28 13.22
C ASN A 199 3.74 -0.02 14.04
N PRO A 200 3.07 -1.07 13.54
CA PRO A 200 3.01 -2.36 14.20
C PRO A 200 4.38 -3.06 14.18
N ILE A 201 4.65 -3.81 15.25
CA ILE A 201 5.84 -4.65 15.35
C ILE A 201 5.51 -6.05 14.83
N TYR A 202 6.45 -6.64 14.10
CA TYR A 202 6.32 -8.01 13.62
C TYR A 202 6.39 -9.04 14.76
N ASP A 203 5.64 -10.11 14.64
CA ASP A 203 5.84 -11.33 15.40
C ASP A 203 6.94 -12.15 14.72
N TRP A 204 8.18 -11.96 15.18
CA TRP A 204 9.35 -12.61 14.57
C TRP A 204 9.33 -14.12 14.75
N ASP A 205 8.76 -14.65 15.84
CA ASP A 205 8.63 -16.07 16.06
C ASP A 205 7.66 -16.71 15.07
N ALA A 206 6.53 -16.04 14.78
CA ALA A 206 5.60 -16.47 13.75
C ALA A 206 6.21 -16.42 12.35
N MET A 207 6.99 -15.37 12.04
CA MET A 207 7.68 -15.24 10.76
C MET A 207 8.80 -16.28 10.59
N GLU A 208 9.56 -16.59 11.64
CA GLU A 208 10.60 -17.64 11.59
C GLU A 208 9.96 -19.02 11.35
N ALA A 209 8.80 -19.29 11.93
CA ALA A 209 8.11 -20.57 11.79
C ALA A 209 7.69 -20.86 10.34
N ASP A 210 7.46 -19.83 9.51
CA ASP A 210 7.15 -19.97 8.08
C ASP A 210 8.37 -19.72 7.15
N GLY A 211 9.57 -19.55 7.74
CA GLY A 211 10.81 -19.30 7.01
C GLY A 211 10.91 -17.87 6.46
N PHE A 212 10.28 -16.88 7.11
CA PHE A 212 10.25 -15.47 6.70
C PHE A 212 9.66 -15.23 5.31
N SER A 213 8.71 -16.06 4.89
CA SER A 213 8.14 -16.03 3.54
C SER A 213 7.58 -14.66 3.15
N TRP A 214 6.95 -13.96 4.10
CA TRP A 214 6.44 -12.61 3.88
C TRP A 214 7.57 -11.61 3.56
N TRP A 215 8.68 -11.67 4.32
CA TRP A 215 9.84 -10.80 4.09
C TRP A 215 10.55 -11.13 2.77
N GLU A 216 10.68 -12.42 2.44
CA GLU A 216 11.23 -12.82 1.14
C GLU A 216 10.38 -12.23 -0.01
N GLY A 217 9.06 -12.37 0.06
CA GLY A 217 8.14 -11.80 -0.92
C GLY A 217 8.24 -10.28 -1.02
N ARG A 218 8.35 -9.59 0.12
CA ARG A 218 8.50 -8.12 0.16
C ARG A 218 9.80 -7.64 -0.46
N ILE A 219 10.92 -8.29 -0.14
CA ILE A 219 12.24 -7.94 -0.71
C ILE A 219 12.25 -8.23 -2.22
N ARG A 220 11.72 -9.37 -2.65
CA ARG A 220 11.61 -9.73 -4.06
C ARG A 220 10.81 -8.69 -4.84
N ALA A 221 9.64 -8.32 -4.36
CA ALA A 221 8.82 -7.28 -4.97
C ALA A 221 9.53 -5.91 -5.05
N ALA A 222 10.30 -5.55 -4.03
CA ALA A 222 11.09 -4.32 -4.06
C ALA A 222 12.23 -4.39 -5.09
N LEU A 223 12.90 -5.54 -5.26
CA LEU A 223 13.94 -5.74 -6.28
C LEU A 223 13.37 -5.77 -7.70
N ASP A 224 12.13 -6.21 -7.89
CA ASP A 224 11.44 -6.10 -9.19
C ASP A 224 11.19 -4.63 -9.56
N MET A 225 10.82 -3.81 -8.57
CA MET A 225 10.55 -2.38 -8.77
C MET A 225 11.82 -1.53 -8.90
N TYR A 226 12.90 -1.86 -8.16
CA TYR A 226 14.09 -1.03 -8.05
C TYR A 226 15.35 -1.84 -8.42
N ASP A 227 16.42 -1.13 -8.77
CA ASP A 227 17.72 -1.74 -9.06
C ASP A 227 18.55 -1.95 -7.78
N VAL A 228 18.36 -1.07 -6.81
CA VAL A 228 19.00 -1.08 -5.50
C VAL A 228 17.95 -0.78 -4.43
N ILE A 229 18.03 -1.44 -3.29
CA ILE A 229 17.14 -1.20 -2.16
C ILE A 229 17.95 -0.63 -1.00
N ARG A 230 17.49 0.49 -0.44
CA ARG A 230 17.91 0.97 0.87
C ARG A 230 16.94 0.41 1.91
N LEU A 231 17.43 -0.36 2.86
CA LEU A 231 16.64 -0.76 4.03
C LEU A 231 16.70 0.36 5.07
N ASP A 232 15.57 1.00 5.31
CA ASP A 232 15.48 2.05 6.32
C ASP A 232 15.33 1.46 7.71
N HIS A 233 15.91 2.15 8.71
CA HIS A 233 15.94 1.72 10.11
C HIS A 233 16.46 0.28 10.32
N PHE A 234 17.55 -0.10 9.63
CA PHE A 234 18.13 -1.45 9.66
C PHE A 234 18.40 -1.98 11.09
N ARG A 235 18.64 -1.08 12.04
CA ARG A 235 18.78 -1.43 13.46
C ARG A 235 17.58 -2.19 14.01
N GLY A 236 16.37 -1.97 13.48
CA GLY A 236 15.17 -2.67 13.91
C GLY A 236 15.21 -4.20 13.73
N PHE A 237 16.15 -4.71 12.92
CA PHE A 237 16.43 -6.15 12.83
C PHE A 237 17.33 -6.66 13.96
N GLU A 238 18.12 -5.80 14.61
CA GLU A 238 18.95 -6.18 15.77
C GLU A 238 18.19 -5.98 17.09
N ALA A 239 17.60 -4.78 17.26
CA ALA A 239 16.78 -4.46 18.41
C ALA A 239 15.89 -3.25 18.12
N TYR A 240 14.72 -3.20 18.75
CA TYR A 240 13.76 -2.12 18.58
C TYR A 240 13.14 -1.72 19.92
N TRP A 241 12.65 -0.48 19.98
CA TRP A 241 11.97 0.05 21.16
C TRP A 241 10.48 -0.26 21.05
N GLU A 242 10.03 -1.23 21.82
CA GLU A 242 8.66 -1.71 21.87
C GLU A 242 7.83 -0.89 22.86
N VAL A 243 6.71 -0.32 22.43
CA VAL A 243 5.82 0.50 23.25
C VAL A 243 4.41 -0.12 23.24
N PRO A 244 3.84 -0.46 24.41
CA PRO A 244 2.47 -0.95 24.51
C PRO A 244 1.47 0.08 23.93
N PHE A 245 0.45 -0.37 23.24
CA PHE A 245 -0.54 0.48 22.55
C PHE A 245 -1.20 1.55 23.43
N SER A 246 -1.45 1.22 24.69
CA SER A 246 -2.12 2.11 25.66
C SER A 246 -1.17 3.12 26.34
N SER A 247 0.11 3.17 25.96
CA SER A 247 1.10 4.03 26.61
C SER A 247 0.85 5.50 26.29
N PRO A 248 0.98 6.40 27.28
CA PRO A 248 0.80 7.83 27.07
C PRO A 248 1.83 8.45 26.11
N ASP A 249 3.03 7.92 26.13
CA ASP A 249 4.15 8.32 25.26
C ASP A 249 5.16 7.17 25.10
N SER A 250 6.21 7.38 24.33
CA SER A 250 7.21 6.37 24.03
C SER A 250 8.18 6.05 25.17
N SER A 251 8.17 6.78 26.29
CA SER A 251 9.04 6.51 27.46
C SER A 251 8.66 5.23 28.20
N TYR A 252 7.44 4.74 28.01
CA TYR A 252 6.92 3.51 28.63
C TYR A 252 7.33 2.22 27.90
N GLY A 253 8.20 2.32 26.92
CA GLY A 253 8.66 1.17 26.16
C GLY A 253 9.81 0.41 26.81
N SER A 254 10.26 -0.63 26.13
CA SER A 254 11.45 -1.42 26.47
C SER A 254 12.18 -1.87 25.20
N TRP A 255 13.50 -2.11 25.33
CA TRP A 255 14.25 -2.72 24.25
C TRP A 255 13.90 -4.18 24.10
N THR A 256 13.58 -4.57 22.88
CA THR A 256 13.29 -5.95 22.50
C THR A 256 14.27 -6.37 21.41
N GLN A 257 14.81 -7.60 21.52
CA GLN A 257 15.71 -8.20 20.54
C GLN A 257 14.95 -8.46 19.24
N GLY A 258 15.59 -8.20 18.11
CA GLY A 258 15.12 -8.60 16.79
C GLY A 258 15.34 -10.08 16.48
N PRO A 259 15.05 -10.54 15.24
CA PRO A 259 15.18 -11.93 14.84
C PRO A 259 16.62 -12.43 14.82
#